data_4a909c3f1cadf0c119ec0da4dfe53027
#
_entry.id   4a909c3f1cadf0c119ec0da4dfe53027
#
_cell.length_a   1.000
_cell.length_b   1.000
_cell.length_c   1.000
_cell.angle_alpha   90.00
_cell.angle_beta   90.00
_cell.angle_gamma   90.00
#
_symmetry.space_group_name_H-M   'P 1'
#
loop_
_entity.id
_entity.type
_entity.pdbx_description
1 polymer ?
#
loop_
_entity_poly.entity_id
_entity_poly.type
_entity_poly.pdbx_seq_one_letter_code
_entity_poly.pdbx_strand_id
1 'polypeptide(L)'
;LQIRQCMVNDVNRILKRRGSIHRYSYTDRWSANKSYEMFDIYCDYYGFDTAEDMARGWNGGPRGINRSSTLGYWNKVQTELNEINS
;
A
#
# COMPACT_ATOMS: atom_id res chain seq x y z
N LEU A 1 -3.88 -4.27 6.78
CA LEU A 1 -2.74 -3.68 6.04
C LEU A 1 -1.47 -3.80 6.87
N GLN A 2 -0.44 -4.36 6.26
CA GLN A 2 0.89 -4.38 6.86
C GLN A 2 1.66 -3.14 6.40
N ILE A 3 2.14 -2.33 7.34
CA ILE A 3 2.90 -1.12 7.07
C ILE A 3 4.34 -1.33 7.55
N ARG A 4 5.29 -1.15 6.65
CA ARG A 4 6.72 -1.21 6.95
C ARG A 4 7.30 0.20 6.99
N GLN A 5 8.43 0.38 7.70
CA GLN A 5 9.08 1.69 7.80
C GLN A 5 9.41 2.28 6.42
N CYS A 6 9.85 1.46 5.47
CA CYS A 6 10.17 1.93 4.13
C CYS A 6 8.95 2.52 3.41
N MET A 7 7.77 2.01 3.67
CA MET A 7 6.52 2.54 3.11
C MET A 7 6.20 3.91 3.70
N VAL A 8 6.38 4.07 5.01
CA VAL A 8 6.19 5.37 5.67
C VAL A 8 7.16 6.40 5.11
N ASN A 9 8.43 6.02 4.94
CA ASN A 9 9.44 6.90 4.38
C ASN A 9 9.08 7.31 2.95
N ASP A 10 8.58 6.39 2.14
CA ASP A 10 8.19 6.66 0.76
C ASP A 10 6.98 7.60 0.69
N VAL A 11 5.97 7.37 1.53
CA VAL A 11 4.80 8.26 1.62
C VAL A 11 5.22 9.68 2.00
N ASN A 12 6.12 9.83 2.98
CA ASN A 12 6.63 11.13 3.38
C ASN A 12 7.42 11.81 2.26
N ARG A 13 8.17 11.05 1.48
CA ARG A 13 8.87 11.56 0.30
C ARG A 13 7.88 12.07 -0.76
N ILE A 14 6.81 11.32 -1.01
CA ILE A 14 5.75 11.73 -1.93
C ILE A 14 5.10 13.04 -1.46
N LEU A 15 4.76 13.14 -0.18
CA LEU A 15 4.16 14.34 0.39
C LEU A 15 5.09 15.55 0.24
N LYS A 16 6.38 15.36 0.48
CA LYS A 16 7.38 16.43 0.30
C LYS A 16 7.41 16.91 -1.16
N ARG A 17 7.38 15.98 -2.12
CA ARG A 17 7.34 16.32 -3.55
C ARG A 17 6.10 17.11 -3.94
N ARG A 18 4.97 16.84 -3.27
CA ARG A 18 3.70 17.54 -3.52
C ARG A 18 3.61 18.88 -2.79
N GLY A 19 4.65 19.26 -2.05
CA GLY A 19 4.67 20.51 -1.29
C GLY A 19 3.84 20.47 -0.01
N SER A 20 3.44 19.30 0.44
CA SER A 20 2.72 19.13 1.69
C SER A 20 3.67 19.15 2.89
N ILE A 21 3.26 19.79 3.97
CA ILE A 21 3.98 19.77 5.24
C ILE A 21 3.59 18.57 6.11
N HIS A 22 2.55 17.84 5.72
CA HIS A 22 2.08 16.68 6.48
C HIS A 22 3.11 15.55 6.43
N ARG A 23 3.28 14.86 7.54
CA ARG A 23 4.17 13.71 7.64
C ARG A 23 3.54 12.65 8.53
N TYR A 24 3.82 11.39 8.19
CA TYR A 24 3.42 10.23 8.99
C TYR A 24 4.63 9.69 9.74
N SER A 25 4.37 9.04 10.87
CA SER A 25 5.37 8.29 11.61
C SER A 25 5.06 6.79 11.55
N TYR A 26 6.03 5.96 11.85
CA TYR A 26 5.83 4.51 11.85
C TYR A 26 4.78 4.07 12.87
N THR A 27 4.64 4.81 13.98
CA THR A 27 3.61 4.53 14.99
C THR A 27 2.20 4.77 14.47
N ASP A 28 2.04 5.55 13.40
CA ASP A 28 0.73 5.76 12.77
C ASP A 28 0.15 4.48 12.16
N ARG A 29 0.97 3.42 11.99
CA ARG A 29 0.49 2.12 11.54
C ARG A 29 -0.54 1.50 12.48
N TRP A 30 -0.58 1.93 13.72
CA TRP A 30 -1.56 1.47 14.70
C TRP A 30 -2.94 2.10 14.53
N SER A 31 -3.04 3.17 13.77
CA SER A 31 -4.31 3.80 13.41
C SER A 31 -4.80 3.27 12.08
N ALA A 32 -5.98 2.67 12.04
CA ALA A 32 -6.56 2.18 10.80
C ALA A 32 -6.76 3.31 9.78
N ASN A 33 -7.27 4.47 10.24
CA ASN A 33 -7.50 5.61 9.36
C ASN A 33 -6.21 6.11 8.73
N LYS A 34 -5.15 6.28 9.53
CA LYS A 34 -3.85 6.75 9.03
C LYS A 34 -3.17 5.74 8.12
N SER A 35 -3.33 4.45 8.41
CA SER A 35 -2.83 3.38 7.55
C SER A 35 -3.47 3.42 6.18
N TYR A 36 -4.79 3.60 6.10
CA TYR A 36 -5.48 3.72 4.82
C TYR A 36 -5.12 5.00 4.09
N GLU A 37 -4.92 6.11 4.79
CA GLU A 37 -4.44 7.36 4.18
C GLU A 37 -3.09 7.16 3.50
N MET A 38 -2.14 6.51 4.19
CA MET A 38 -0.82 6.21 3.62
C MET A 38 -0.94 5.29 2.40
N PHE A 39 -1.78 4.28 2.48
CA PHE A 39 -2.04 3.37 1.38
C PHE A 39 -2.59 4.10 0.16
N ASP A 40 -3.57 4.99 0.36
CA ASP A 40 -4.17 5.76 -0.72
C ASP A 40 -3.15 6.69 -1.39
N ILE A 41 -2.34 7.39 -0.60
CA ILE A 41 -1.29 8.28 -1.13
C ILE A 41 -0.30 7.47 -1.98
N TYR A 42 0.12 6.33 -1.47
CA TYR A 42 1.08 5.46 -2.14
C TYR A 42 0.52 4.93 -3.47
N CYS A 43 -0.68 4.37 -3.46
CA CYS A 43 -1.29 3.80 -4.64
C CYS A 43 -1.61 4.87 -5.69
N ASP A 44 -2.09 6.03 -5.26
CA ASP A 44 -2.36 7.15 -6.16
C ASP A 44 -1.10 7.64 -6.86
N TYR A 45 -0.02 7.80 -6.11
CA TYR A 45 1.24 8.28 -6.67
C TYR A 45 1.83 7.32 -7.71
N TYR A 46 1.77 6.02 -7.45
CA TYR A 46 2.32 5.02 -8.37
C TYR A 46 1.33 4.54 -9.43
N GLY A 47 0.10 5.06 -9.42
CA GLY A 47 -0.91 4.74 -10.43
C GLY A 47 -1.51 3.35 -10.28
N PHE A 48 -1.55 2.80 -9.09
CA PHE A 48 -2.17 1.50 -8.82
C PHE A 48 -3.67 1.69 -8.61
N ASP A 49 -4.45 1.47 -9.65
CA ASP A 49 -5.89 1.74 -9.63
C ASP A 49 -6.77 0.50 -9.64
N THR A 50 -6.20 -0.70 -9.81
CA THR A 50 -6.92 -1.96 -9.65
C THR A 50 -6.59 -2.60 -8.30
N ALA A 51 -7.51 -3.40 -7.77
CA ALA A 51 -7.29 -4.10 -6.51
C ALA A 51 -6.04 -4.99 -6.55
N GLU A 52 -5.81 -5.67 -7.67
CA GLU A 52 -4.61 -6.49 -7.85
C GLU A 52 -3.34 -5.65 -7.80
N ASP A 53 -3.27 -4.55 -8.56
CA ASP A 53 -2.09 -3.70 -8.61
C ASP A 53 -1.83 -3.04 -7.26
N MET A 54 -2.87 -2.60 -6.56
CA MET A 54 -2.75 -2.05 -5.22
C MET A 54 -2.14 -3.06 -4.25
N ALA A 55 -2.67 -4.29 -4.23
CA ALA A 55 -2.18 -5.33 -3.34
C ALA A 55 -0.75 -5.75 -3.67
N ARG A 56 -0.44 -5.98 -4.94
CA ARG A 56 0.88 -6.42 -5.38
C ARG A 56 1.92 -5.31 -5.22
N GLY A 57 1.55 -4.08 -5.56
CA GLY A 57 2.44 -2.93 -5.40
C GLY A 57 2.72 -2.61 -3.94
N TRP A 58 1.71 -2.70 -3.08
CA TRP A 58 1.88 -2.49 -1.65
C TRP A 58 2.77 -3.56 -1.02
N ASN A 59 2.59 -4.83 -1.40
CA ASN A 59 3.38 -5.94 -0.86
C ASN A 59 4.83 -5.92 -1.36
N GLY A 60 5.04 -5.71 -2.65
CA GLY A 60 6.35 -5.86 -3.29
C GLY A 60 7.04 -4.56 -3.72
N GLY A 61 6.46 -3.40 -3.40
CA GLY A 61 6.98 -2.10 -3.83
C GLY A 61 6.47 -1.72 -5.22
N PRO A 62 6.91 -0.56 -5.78
CA PRO A 62 6.39 -0.05 -7.06
C PRO A 62 6.54 -1.01 -8.24
N ARG A 63 7.50 -1.92 -8.20
CA ARG A 63 7.69 -2.95 -9.23
C ARG A 63 7.05 -4.29 -8.86
N GLY A 64 6.34 -4.33 -7.73
CA GLY A 64 5.75 -5.56 -7.21
C GLY A 64 4.72 -6.18 -8.14
N ILE A 65 4.06 -5.37 -8.97
CA ILE A 65 3.05 -5.85 -9.92
C ILE A 65 3.61 -6.82 -10.98
N ASN A 66 4.94 -6.83 -11.15
CA ASN A 66 5.62 -7.70 -12.12
C ASN A 66 6.33 -8.88 -11.47
N ARG A 67 6.21 -9.04 -10.15
CA ARG A 67 6.90 -10.12 -9.42
C ARG A 67 5.97 -11.30 -9.18
N SER A 68 6.48 -12.51 -9.44
CA SER A 68 5.71 -13.75 -9.17
C SER A 68 5.39 -13.91 -7.69
N SER A 69 6.25 -13.46 -6.78
CA SER A 69 6.00 -13.52 -5.34
C SER A 69 4.77 -12.71 -4.93
N THR A 70 4.53 -11.55 -5.59
CA THR A 70 3.36 -10.73 -5.30
C THR A 70 2.08 -11.31 -5.90
N LEU A 71 2.20 -12.13 -6.95
CA LEU A 71 1.07 -12.86 -7.50
C LEU A 71 0.53 -13.88 -6.48
N GLY A 72 1.42 -14.58 -5.79
CA GLY A 72 1.03 -15.48 -4.70
C GLY A 72 0.31 -14.73 -3.58
N TYR A 73 0.80 -13.56 -3.21
CA TYR A 73 0.14 -12.69 -2.23
C TYR A 73 -1.26 -12.27 -2.70
N TRP A 74 -1.39 -11.87 -3.96
CA TRP A 74 -2.67 -11.49 -4.53
C TRP A 74 -3.66 -12.66 -4.53
N ASN A 75 -3.21 -13.85 -4.88
CA ASN A 75 -4.06 -15.03 -4.86
C ASN A 75 -4.59 -15.31 -3.46
N LYS A 76 -3.76 -15.13 -2.44
CA LYS A 76 -4.17 -15.26 -1.04
C LYS A 76 -5.23 -14.21 -0.66
N VAL A 77 -5.03 -12.96 -1.06
CA VAL A 77 -5.99 -11.88 -0.80
C VAL A 77 -7.34 -12.18 -1.46
N GLN A 78 -7.33 -12.64 -2.72
CA GLN A 78 -8.55 -13.02 -3.42
C GLN A 78 -9.30 -14.14 -2.69
N THR A 79 -8.59 -15.14 -2.22
CA THR A 79 -9.19 -16.25 -1.47
C THR A 79 -9.89 -15.75 -0.21
N GLU A 80 -9.24 -14.87 0.55
CA GLU A 80 -9.81 -14.30 1.76
C GLU A 80 -11.04 -13.44 1.44
N LEU A 81 -11.00 -12.64 0.38
CA LEU A 81 -12.15 -11.83 -0.06
C LEU A 81 -13.33 -12.71 -0.48
N ASN A 82 -13.06 -13.79 -1.20
CA ASN A 82 -14.11 -14.73 -1.62
C ASN A 82 -14.76 -15.42 -0.42
N GLU A 83 -14.00 -15.76 0.60
CA GLU A 83 -14.53 -16.36 1.83
C GLU A 83 -15.45 -15.39 2.56
N ILE A 84 -15.11 -14.10 2.59
CA ILE A 84 -15.93 -13.06 3.23
C ILE A 84 -17.24 -12.86 2.47
N ASN A 85 -17.19 -12.96 1.14
CA ASN A 85 -18.34 -12.67 0.27
C ASN A 85 -19.19 -13.91 -0.06
N SER A 86 -18.79 -15.08 0.40
CA SER A 86 -19.53 -16.33 0.12
C SER A 86 -20.65 -16.61 1.12
#